data_3d0d6301f9779a64fa7629f178beb2ca
#
_entry.id   3d0d6301f9779a64fa7629f178beb2ca
#
_cell.length_a   1.000
_cell.length_b   1.000
_cell.length_c   1.000
_cell.angle_alpha   90.00
_cell.angle_beta   90.00
_cell.angle_gamma   90.00
#
_symmetry.space_group_name_H-M   'P 1'
#
loop_
_entity.id
_entity.type
_entity.pdbx_description
1 polymer ?
#
loop_
_entity_poly.entity_id
_entity_poly.type
_entity_poly.pdbx_seq_one_letter_code
_entity_poly.pdbx_strand_id
1 'polypeptide(L)'
;MLVEQLELVDFRNYQHATFDLTAGITCVIGQNGQGKTNLAEALGYLSGLSSFRQVPADALVRVGADQAIIRAHIIDDDGRTSLIEVEITRTGRGRVQVNRQRLQRTRDLLGTVRTSVFSPDDLTLVKGGPGERRRFLDDALVALATKNDALRLEVDRVLKQRNTLLRQASGRLDADASITLDVWDARLVEVGERLGHGRRVLVERLQPFVA
;
A
#
# COMPACT_ATOMS: atom_id res chain seq x y z
N MET A 1 -7.08 -2.29 18.40
CA MET A 1 -6.18 -1.18 17.99
C MET A 1 -7.02 0.07 17.75
N LEU A 2 -6.60 1.23 18.27
CA LEU A 2 -7.25 2.54 18.12
C LEU A 2 -6.21 3.57 17.70
N VAL A 3 -6.57 4.42 16.73
CA VAL A 3 -5.83 5.67 16.48
C VAL A 3 -6.47 6.74 17.34
N GLU A 4 -5.75 7.24 18.35
CA GLU A 4 -6.25 8.29 19.26
C GLU A 4 -6.12 9.67 18.65
N GLN A 5 -5.02 9.90 17.94
CA GLN A 5 -4.76 11.20 17.32
C GLN A 5 -4.08 10.99 15.98
N LEU A 6 -4.50 11.79 15.00
CA LEU A 6 -3.88 11.87 13.69
C LEU A 6 -3.50 13.32 13.41
N GLU A 7 -2.23 13.56 13.15
CA GLU A 7 -1.71 14.86 12.71
C GLU A 7 -1.25 14.76 11.25
N LEU A 8 -1.66 15.74 10.46
CA LEU A 8 -1.31 15.89 9.05
C LEU A 8 -0.58 17.20 8.84
N VAL A 9 0.59 17.16 8.21
CA VAL A 9 1.36 18.35 7.82
C VAL A 9 1.65 18.27 6.33
N ASP A 10 1.26 19.29 5.59
CA ASP A 10 1.43 19.42 4.14
C ASP A 10 0.95 18.18 3.35
N PHE A 11 -0.12 17.54 3.84
CA PHE A 11 -0.72 16.37 3.23
C PHE A 11 -1.96 16.74 2.41
N ARG A 12 -1.93 16.51 1.12
CA ARG A 12 -3.03 16.84 0.20
C ARG A 12 -3.41 18.32 0.26
N ASN A 13 -4.59 18.65 0.79
CA ASN A 13 -5.07 20.02 1.02
C ASN A 13 -4.82 20.53 2.44
N TYR A 14 -4.35 19.68 3.34
CA TYR A 14 -4.05 20.08 4.71
C TYR A 14 -2.65 20.69 4.78
N GLN A 15 -2.56 21.95 5.20
CA GLN A 15 -1.28 22.55 5.59
C GLN A 15 -0.85 22.04 6.96
N HIS A 16 -1.76 22.08 7.93
CA HIS A 16 -1.61 21.48 9.24
C HIS A 16 -3.00 21.19 9.79
N ALA A 17 -3.21 19.98 10.29
CA ALA A 17 -4.45 19.59 10.94
C ALA A 17 -4.19 18.48 11.95
N THR A 18 -4.88 18.54 13.08
CA THR A 18 -4.87 17.50 14.11
C THR A 18 -6.30 17.03 14.35
N PHE A 19 -6.46 15.72 14.43
CA PHE A 19 -7.75 15.07 14.68
C PHE A 19 -7.62 14.17 15.88
N ASP A 20 -8.37 14.45 16.92
CA ASP A 20 -8.51 13.57 18.07
C ASP A 20 -9.65 12.59 17.76
N LEU A 21 -9.35 11.32 17.85
CA LEU A 21 -10.24 10.22 17.51
C LEU A 21 -10.53 9.41 18.77
N THR A 22 -11.75 8.90 18.88
CA THR A 22 -12.18 8.09 20.01
C THR A 22 -12.64 6.71 19.56
N ALA A 23 -12.70 5.77 20.47
CA ALA A 23 -13.30 4.48 20.18
C ALA A 23 -14.78 4.64 19.77
N GLY A 24 -15.23 3.82 18.83
CA GLY A 24 -16.58 3.87 18.29
C GLY A 24 -16.64 4.54 16.92
N ILE A 25 -17.73 5.29 16.66
CA ILE A 25 -17.98 5.91 15.36
C ILE A 25 -17.57 7.39 15.40
N THR A 26 -16.65 7.77 14.53
CA THR A 26 -16.33 9.18 14.28
C THR A 26 -16.92 9.58 12.92
N CYS A 27 -17.75 10.63 12.93
CA CYS A 27 -18.36 11.18 11.72
C CYS A 27 -17.63 12.46 11.30
N VAL A 28 -17.08 12.46 10.07
CA VAL A 28 -16.41 13.63 9.50
C VAL A 28 -17.36 14.35 8.56
N ILE A 29 -17.82 15.54 8.96
CA ILE A 29 -18.80 16.35 8.23
C ILE A 29 -18.12 17.58 7.62
N GLY A 30 -18.63 18.05 6.50
CA GLY A 30 -18.14 19.27 5.82
C GLY A 30 -18.54 19.28 4.35
N GLN A 31 -18.29 20.40 3.68
CA GLN A 31 -18.57 20.56 2.25
C GLN A 31 -17.64 19.69 1.38
N ASN A 32 -18.04 19.48 0.12
CA ASN A 32 -17.18 18.76 -0.81
C ASN A 32 -15.88 19.53 -1.08
N GLY A 33 -14.79 18.81 -1.24
CA GLY A 33 -13.46 19.43 -1.45
C GLY A 33 -12.70 19.80 -0.17
N GLN A 34 -13.32 19.77 1.01
CA GLN A 34 -12.65 20.15 2.27
C GLN A 34 -11.66 19.11 2.82
N GLY A 35 -11.50 17.96 2.17
CA GLY A 35 -10.46 17.01 2.57
C GLY A 35 -10.94 15.78 3.34
N LYS A 36 -12.26 15.57 3.53
CA LYS A 36 -12.79 14.40 4.27
C LYS A 36 -12.18 13.07 3.80
N THR A 37 -12.14 12.86 2.48
CA THR A 37 -11.52 11.67 1.88
C THR A 37 -10.01 11.65 2.09
N ASN A 38 -9.34 12.80 2.14
CA ASN A 38 -7.91 12.87 2.37
C ASN A 38 -7.53 12.46 3.80
N LEU A 39 -8.42 12.69 4.77
CA LEU A 39 -8.26 12.16 6.13
C LEU A 39 -8.29 10.63 6.14
N ALA A 40 -9.29 10.02 5.49
CA ALA A 40 -9.37 8.56 5.35
C ALA A 40 -8.17 8.01 4.57
N GLU A 41 -7.68 8.76 3.56
CA GLU A 41 -6.50 8.39 2.78
C GLU A 41 -5.22 8.37 3.64
N ALA A 42 -5.06 9.31 4.56
CA ALA A 42 -3.94 9.31 5.49
C ALA A 42 -3.96 8.11 6.43
N LEU A 43 -5.13 7.75 6.98
CA LEU A 43 -5.30 6.56 7.81
C LEU A 43 -5.00 5.28 7.02
N GLY A 44 -5.53 5.16 5.80
CA GLY A 44 -5.25 4.03 4.92
C GLY A 44 -3.76 3.92 4.55
N TYR A 45 -3.10 5.05 4.36
CA TYR A 45 -1.67 5.08 4.02
C TYR A 45 -0.79 4.49 5.13
N LEU A 46 -1.14 4.68 6.40
CA LEU A 46 -0.40 4.10 7.52
C LEU A 46 -0.36 2.56 7.51
N SER A 47 -1.38 1.91 6.94
CA SER A 47 -1.45 0.44 6.90
C SER A 47 -0.82 -0.17 5.66
N GLY A 48 -0.92 0.50 4.50
CA GLY A 48 -0.52 -0.05 3.21
C GLY A 48 0.65 0.67 2.55
N LEU A 49 1.11 1.80 3.11
CA LEU A 49 2.14 2.68 2.55
C LEU A 49 1.86 3.07 1.09
N SER A 50 0.60 3.10 0.74
CA SER A 50 0.09 3.46 -0.58
C SER A 50 -1.28 4.12 -0.46
N SER A 51 -1.62 4.96 -1.42
CA SER A 51 -2.96 5.54 -1.49
C SER A 51 -3.95 4.50 -2.02
N PHE A 52 -5.09 4.32 -1.34
CA PHE A 52 -6.19 3.50 -1.86
C PHE A 52 -6.79 4.09 -3.16
N ARG A 53 -6.56 5.39 -3.41
CA ARG A 53 -6.96 6.07 -4.66
C ARG A 53 -5.96 5.86 -5.81
N GLN A 54 -4.95 5.01 -5.60
CA GLN A 54 -3.97 4.62 -6.61
C GLN A 54 -3.18 5.78 -7.23
N VAL A 55 -2.96 6.83 -6.47
CA VAL A 55 -2.11 7.96 -6.89
C VAL A 55 -0.66 7.73 -6.45
N PRO A 56 0.32 8.28 -7.18
CA PRO A 56 1.71 8.23 -6.77
C PRO A 56 1.94 9.03 -5.47
N ALA A 57 2.98 8.68 -4.72
CA ALA A 57 3.23 9.23 -3.39
C ALA A 57 3.47 10.76 -3.39
N ASP A 58 4.10 11.29 -4.43
CA ASP A 58 4.33 12.72 -4.61
C ASP A 58 3.02 13.53 -4.71
N ALA A 59 1.95 12.91 -5.25
CA ALA A 59 0.62 13.51 -5.30
C ALA A 59 -0.04 13.64 -3.92
N LEU A 60 0.48 13.00 -2.88
CA LEU A 60 0.01 13.14 -1.49
C LEU A 60 0.58 14.40 -0.83
N VAL A 61 1.69 14.93 -1.35
CA VAL A 61 2.33 16.14 -0.83
C VAL A 61 1.55 17.38 -1.30
N ARG A 62 1.25 18.28 -0.38
CA ARG A 62 0.54 19.54 -0.68
C ARG A 62 1.28 20.34 -1.75
N VAL A 63 0.52 20.97 -2.63
CA VAL A 63 1.10 21.85 -3.66
C VAL A 63 1.91 22.97 -3.00
N GLY A 64 3.16 23.14 -3.43
CA GLY A 64 4.09 24.12 -2.87
C GLY A 64 4.93 23.63 -1.68
N ALA A 65 4.71 22.38 -1.21
CA ALA A 65 5.55 21.76 -0.19
C ALA A 65 6.48 20.69 -0.80
N ASP A 66 7.58 20.41 -0.14
CA ASP A 66 8.55 19.39 -0.57
C ASP A 66 8.25 18.00 0.01
N GLN A 67 7.53 17.97 1.14
CA GLN A 67 7.20 16.75 1.85
C GLN A 67 5.85 16.88 2.56
N ALA A 68 5.24 15.74 2.86
CA ALA A 68 4.10 15.61 3.75
C ALA A 68 4.46 14.72 4.94
N ILE A 69 3.83 14.98 6.09
CA ILE A 69 4.01 14.16 7.29
C ILE A 69 2.65 13.70 7.78
N ILE A 70 2.56 12.41 8.07
CA ILE A 70 1.44 11.77 8.77
C ILE A 70 1.97 11.28 10.11
N ARG A 71 1.43 11.78 11.23
CA ARG A 71 1.71 11.28 12.57
C ARG A 71 0.45 10.67 13.16
N ALA A 72 0.61 9.52 13.80
CA ALA A 72 -0.51 8.86 14.47
C ALA A 72 -0.08 8.35 15.85
N HIS A 73 -0.86 8.71 16.86
CA HIS A 73 -0.81 8.08 18.17
C HIS A 73 -1.76 6.87 18.16
N ILE A 74 -1.23 5.70 18.44
CA ILE A 74 -1.97 4.45 18.33
C ILE A 74 -1.91 3.72 19.67
N ILE A 75 -3.05 3.17 20.08
CA ILE A 75 -3.14 2.20 21.16
C ILE A 75 -3.43 0.84 20.56
N ASP A 76 -2.63 -0.15 20.85
CA ASP A 76 -2.89 -1.54 20.47
C ASP A 76 -3.90 -2.22 21.41
N ASP A 77 -4.24 -3.48 21.11
CA ASP A 77 -5.22 -4.22 21.91
C ASP A 77 -4.69 -4.58 23.30
N ASP A 78 -3.37 -4.52 23.53
CA ASP A 78 -2.70 -4.72 24.83
C ASP A 78 -2.58 -3.41 25.61
N GLY A 79 -3.08 -2.29 25.10
CA GLY A 79 -3.01 -0.97 25.73
C GLY A 79 -1.65 -0.26 25.58
N ARG A 80 -0.76 -0.77 24.73
CA ARG A 80 0.53 -0.12 24.47
C ARG A 80 0.34 1.03 23.49
N THR A 81 0.95 2.16 23.82
CA THR A 81 0.92 3.33 22.93
C THR A 81 2.14 3.34 22.01
N SER A 82 1.92 3.75 20.78
CA SER A 82 2.97 3.93 19.78
C SER A 82 2.74 5.23 19.00
N LEU A 83 3.81 5.98 18.78
CA LEU A 83 3.83 7.11 17.86
C LEU A 83 4.41 6.65 16.54
N ILE A 84 3.62 6.72 15.50
CA ILE A 84 4.07 6.45 14.12
C ILE A 84 4.18 7.77 13.38
N GLU A 85 5.30 7.98 12.72
CA GLU A 85 5.51 9.12 11.82
C GLU A 85 5.94 8.63 10.46
N VAL A 86 5.23 9.05 9.42
CA VAL A 86 5.53 8.74 8.03
C VAL A 86 5.77 10.06 7.29
N GLU A 87 6.96 10.21 6.76
CA GLU A 87 7.35 11.31 5.89
C GLU A 87 7.28 10.85 4.42
N ILE A 88 6.53 11.57 3.62
CA ILE A 88 6.36 11.35 2.18
C ILE A 88 7.02 12.53 1.47
N THR A 89 7.98 12.26 0.59
CA THR A 89 8.72 13.29 -0.14
C THR A 89 8.33 13.32 -1.61
N ARG A 90 8.34 14.51 -2.23
CA ARG A 90 8.17 14.64 -3.69
C ARG A 90 9.29 13.97 -4.46
N THR A 91 10.49 14.09 -3.94
CA THR A 91 11.70 13.55 -4.54
C THR A 91 12.47 12.75 -3.51
N GLY A 92 13.05 11.62 -3.93
CA GLY A 92 13.85 10.80 -3.02
C GLY A 92 13.04 9.76 -2.26
N ARG A 93 13.54 9.38 -1.09
CA ARG A 93 12.94 8.34 -0.25
C ARG A 93 12.37 8.97 1.01
N GLY A 94 11.08 8.76 1.25
CA GLY A 94 10.44 9.08 2.52
C GLY A 94 11.01 8.30 3.70
N ARG A 95 10.66 8.71 4.90
CA ARG A 95 11.10 8.09 6.16
C ARG A 95 9.90 7.60 6.95
N VAL A 96 10.13 6.55 7.74
CA VAL A 96 9.18 6.07 8.73
C VAL A 96 9.88 5.95 10.06
N GLN A 97 9.21 6.41 11.11
CA GLN A 97 9.66 6.28 12.49
C GLN A 97 8.54 5.65 13.32
N VAL A 98 8.93 4.82 14.28
CA VAL A 98 8.05 4.30 15.32
C VAL A 98 8.69 4.64 16.66
N ASN A 99 7.97 5.34 17.54
CA ASN A 99 8.47 5.84 18.81
C ASN A 99 9.80 6.62 18.68
N ARG A 100 9.87 7.49 17.65
CA ARG A 100 11.04 8.30 17.27
C ARG A 100 12.26 7.49 16.80
N GLN A 101 12.13 6.18 16.64
CA GLN A 101 13.18 5.32 16.09
C GLN A 101 12.92 5.11 14.60
N ARG A 102 13.90 5.49 13.76
CA ARG A 102 13.81 5.34 12.32
C ARG A 102 13.84 3.87 11.93
N LEU A 103 12.87 3.43 11.13
CA LEU A 103 12.89 2.10 10.54
C LEU A 103 13.94 2.03 9.42
N GLN A 104 14.61 0.88 9.31
CA GLN A 104 15.61 0.66 8.26
C GLN A 104 14.98 0.67 6.87
N ARG A 105 13.77 0.13 6.77
CA ARG A 105 12.97 0.11 5.54
C ARG A 105 11.58 0.62 5.86
N THR A 106 11.04 1.46 5.00
CA THR A 106 9.67 1.98 5.14
C THR A 106 8.64 0.86 5.29
N ARG A 107 8.83 -0.24 4.56
CA ARG A 107 7.95 -1.42 4.61
C ARG A 107 7.93 -2.16 5.95
N ASP A 108 8.90 -1.92 6.82
CA ASP A 108 8.93 -2.54 8.16
C ASP A 108 7.78 -2.01 9.04
N LEU A 109 7.07 -0.97 8.60
CA LEU A 109 5.82 -0.49 9.19
C LEU A 109 4.63 -1.42 8.89
N LEU A 110 4.64 -2.15 7.77
CA LEU A 110 3.53 -3.00 7.38
C LEU A 110 3.18 -4.00 8.49
N GLY A 111 1.89 -4.10 8.78
CA GLY A 111 1.38 -4.96 9.85
C GLY A 111 1.36 -4.31 11.24
N THR A 112 2.05 -3.18 11.46
CA THR A 112 1.98 -2.42 12.71
C THR A 112 0.62 -1.72 12.84
N VAL A 113 0.11 -1.17 11.75
CA VAL A 113 -1.22 -0.56 11.67
C VAL A 113 -2.11 -1.41 10.77
N ARG A 114 -3.33 -1.66 11.20
CA ARG A 114 -4.34 -2.36 10.39
C ARG A 114 -5.55 -1.47 10.21
N THR A 115 -5.82 -1.09 8.97
CA THR A 115 -7.00 -0.33 8.60
C THR A 115 -7.75 -1.08 7.51
N SER A 116 -9.07 -0.97 7.51
CA SER A 116 -9.91 -1.36 6.39
C SER A 116 -10.58 -0.09 5.87
N VAL A 117 -10.40 0.20 4.60
CA VAL A 117 -11.02 1.35 3.94
C VAL A 117 -12.04 0.81 2.96
N PHE A 118 -13.25 1.34 2.99
CA PHE A 118 -14.26 1.11 1.99
C PHE A 118 -14.57 2.43 1.27
N SER A 119 -14.43 2.43 -0.03
CA SER A 119 -14.63 3.61 -0.87
C SER A 119 -15.48 3.29 -2.10
N PRO A 120 -16.09 4.29 -2.75
CA PRO A 120 -16.78 4.07 -4.02
C PRO A 120 -15.89 3.48 -5.12
N ASP A 121 -14.57 3.70 -5.04
CA ASP A 121 -13.59 3.16 -5.98
C ASP A 121 -13.46 1.63 -5.88
N ASP A 122 -13.85 1.03 -4.74
CA ASP A 122 -13.83 -0.42 -4.54
C ASP A 122 -14.83 -1.15 -5.46
N LEU A 123 -15.79 -0.42 -6.04
CA LEU A 123 -16.63 -0.95 -7.11
C LEU A 123 -15.82 -1.41 -8.33
N THR A 124 -14.60 -0.93 -8.51
CA THR A 124 -13.68 -1.41 -9.54
C THR A 124 -13.31 -2.88 -9.36
N LEU A 125 -13.39 -3.42 -8.14
CA LEU A 125 -13.20 -4.84 -7.88
C LEU A 125 -14.20 -5.71 -8.67
N VAL A 126 -15.43 -5.24 -8.80
CA VAL A 126 -16.51 -5.92 -9.53
C VAL A 126 -16.51 -5.52 -11.01
N LYS A 127 -16.47 -4.21 -11.29
CA LYS A 127 -16.61 -3.64 -12.64
C LYS A 127 -15.30 -3.60 -13.43
N GLY A 128 -14.17 -3.60 -12.74
CA GLY A 128 -12.85 -3.48 -13.34
C GLY A 128 -12.28 -4.79 -13.88
N GLY A 129 -11.08 -4.71 -14.42
CA GLY A 129 -10.38 -5.83 -15.03
C GLY A 129 -9.75 -6.79 -14.00
N PRO A 130 -9.16 -7.90 -14.48
CA PRO A 130 -8.49 -8.88 -13.61
C PRO A 130 -7.34 -8.29 -12.77
N GLY A 131 -6.76 -7.16 -13.21
CA GLY A 131 -5.69 -6.46 -12.49
C GLY A 131 -6.14 -5.99 -11.12
N GLU A 132 -7.33 -5.39 -11.02
CA GLU A 132 -7.88 -4.87 -9.77
C GLU A 132 -8.13 -6.01 -8.77
N ARG A 133 -8.70 -7.12 -9.24
CA ARG A 133 -8.92 -8.31 -8.39
C ARG A 133 -7.62 -8.92 -7.87
N ARG A 134 -6.58 -8.99 -8.72
CA ARG A 134 -5.26 -9.47 -8.28
C ARG A 134 -4.66 -8.53 -7.24
N ARG A 135 -4.73 -7.22 -7.45
CA ARG A 135 -4.24 -6.23 -6.49
C ARG A 135 -4.92 -6.38 -5.14
N PHE A 136 -6.25 -6.44 -5.12
CA PHE A 136 -7.01 -6.66 -3.88
C PHE A 136 -6.54 -7.89 -3.12
N LEU A 137 -6.38 -9.03 -3.81
CA LEU A 137 -5.90 -10.26 -3.18
C LEU A 137 -4.46 -10.12 -2.68
N ASP A 138 -3.60 -9.43 -3.42
CA ASP A 138 -2.20 -9.22 -3.02
C ASP A 138 -2.11 -8.30 -1.80
N ASP A 139 -2.87 -7.22 -1.77
CA ASP A 139 -2.93 -6.31 -0.62
C ASP A 139 -3.49 -7.02 0.61
N ALA A 140 -4.52 -7.85 0.46
CA ALA A 140 -5.05 -8.69 1.53
C ALA A 140 -4.03 -9.72 2.03
N LEU A 141 -3.27 -10.37 1.13
CA LEU A 141 -2.19 -11.29 1.51
C LEU A 141 -1.09 -10.58 2.31
N VAL A 142 -0.72 -9.37 1.92
CA VAL A 142 0.27 -8.56 2.66
C VAL A 142 -0.26 -8.16 4.04
N ALA A 143 -1.53 -7.74 4.12
CA ALA A 143 -2.17 -7.40 5.40
C ALA A 143 -2.23 -8.60 6.37
N LEU A 144 -2.43 -9.81 5.85
CA LEU A 144 -2.44 -11.04 6.64
C LEU A 144 -1.04 -11.48 7.08
N ALA A 145 -0.05 -11.31 6.22
CA ALA A 145 1.34 -11.68 6.52
C ALA A 145 2.32 -10.84 5.67
N THR A 146 3.05 -9.95 6.32
CA THR A 146 3.95 -8.98 5.68
C THR A 146 5.04 -9.61 4.80
N LYS A 147 5.40 -10.88 5.05
CA LYS A 147 6.31 -11.64 4.18
C LYS A 147 5.84 -11.74 2.73
N ASN A 148 4.53 -11.64 2.49
CA ASN A 148 3.96 -11.69 1.14
C ASN A 148 4.29 -10.44 0.31
N ASP A 149 4.63 -9.31 0.96
CA ASP A 149 5.08 -8.11 0.25
C ASP A 149 6.38 -8.36 -0.53
N ALA A 150 7.32 -9.09 0.07
CA ALA A 150 8.57 -9.46 -0.61
C ALA A 150 8.30 -10.34 -1.85
N LEU A 151 7.36 -11.28 -1.75
CA LEU A 151 6.98 -12.13 -2.87
C LEU A 151 6.30 -11.34 -4.00
N ARG A 152 5.38 -10.42 -3.66
CA ARG A 152 4.73 -9.53 -4.62
C ARG A 152 5.75 -8.69 -5.39
N LEU A 153 6.66 -8.03 -4.65
CA LEU A 153 7.72 -7.22 -5.24
C LEU A 153 8.68 -8.03 -6.13
N GLU A 154 8.92 -9.28 -5.78
CA GLU A 154 9.75 -10.17 -6.60
C GLU A 154 9.06 -10.50 -7.93
N VAL A 155 7.76 -10.83 -7.90
CA VAL A 155 6.97 -11.04 -9.13
C VAL A 155 7.00 -9.79 -10.01
N ASP A 156 6.75 -8.61 -9.45
CA ASP A 156 6.77 -7.35 -10.20
C ASP A 156 8.14 -7.07 -10.82
N ARG A 157 9.22 -7.33 -10.07
CA ARG A 157 10.60 -7.19 -10.55
C ARG A 157 10.88 -8.12 -11.73
N VAL A 158 10.53 -9.40 -11.60
CA VAL A 158 10.75 -10.41 -12.65
C VAL A 158 9.97 -10.04 -13.91
N LEU A 159 8.69 -9.69 -13.77
CA LEU A 159 7.85 -9.24 -14.88
C LEU A 159 8.43 -7.99 -15.57
N LYS A 160 8.93 -7.03 -14.80
CA LYS A 160 9.55 -5.82 -15.36
C LYS A 160 10.80 -6.14 -16.17
N GLN A 161 11.69 -6.99 -15.66
CA GLN A 161 12.92 -7.39 -16.36
C GLN A 161 12.60 -8.16 -17.63
N ARG A 162 11.75 -9.17 -17.53
CA ARG A 162 11.26 -9.97 -18.66
C ARG A 162 10.66 -9.10 -19.78
N ASN A 163 9.73 -8.22 -19.41
CA ASN A 163 9.04 -7.35 -20.35
C ASN A 163 9.99 -6.30 -20.98
N THR A 164 11.03 -5.89 -20.24
CA THR A 164 12.05 -4.99 -20.79
C THR A 164 12.90 -5.72 -21.83
N LEU A 165 13.33 -6.95 -21.55
CA LEU A 165 14.08 -7.78 -22.51
C LEU A 165 13.27 -8.00 -23.80
N LEU A 166 12.01 -8.40 -23.68
CA LEU A 166 11.13 -8.61 -24.83
C LEU A 166 10.94 -7.36 -25.69
N ARG A 167 10.80 -6.19 -25.06
CA ARG A 167 10.71 -4.91 -25.78
C ARG A 167 12.01 -4.55 -26.50
N GLN A 168 13.16 -4.76 -25.86
CA GLN A 168 14.46 -4.49 -26.46
C GLN A 168 14.75 -5.40 -27.65
N ALA A 169 14.34 -6.66 -27.57
CA ALA A 169 14.48 -7.64 -28.64
C ALA A 169 13.63 -7.32 -29.89
N SER A 170 12.62 -6.41 -29.79
CA SER A 170 11.78 -5.96 -30.92
C SER A 170 11.26 -7.10 -31.81
N GLY A 171 10.94 -8.25 -31.19
CA GLY A 171 10.46 -9.45 -31.87
C GLY A 171 11.55 -10.36 -32.46
N ARG A 172 12.84 -10.05 -32.29
CA ARG A 172 13.96 -10.92 -32.66
C ARG A 172 14.84 -11.15 -31.45
N LEU A 173 14.78 -12.39 -30.94
CA LEU A 173 15.67 -12.86 -29.88
C LEU A 173 16.92 -13.46 -30.52
N ASP A 174 18.09 -12.92 -30.20
CA ASP A 174 19.35 -13.62 -30.43
C ASP A 174 19.54 -14.76 -29.42
N ALA A 175 20.59 -15.53 -29.57
CA ALA A 175 20.83 -16.70 -28.71
C ALA A 175 20.99 -16.28 -27.22
N ASP A 176 21.69 -15.19 -26.94
CA ASP A 176 21.94 -14.72 -25.58
C ASP A 176 20.68 -14.16 -24.93
N ALA A 177 19.87 -13.40 -25.68
CA ALA A 177 18.58 -12.92 -25.20
C ALA A 177 17.60 -14.04 -24.94
N SER A 178 17.62 -15.12 -25.77
CA SER A 178 16.81 -16.32 -25.55
C SER A 178 17.18 -17.03 -24.24
N ILE A 179 18.43 -17.25 -23.99
CA ILE A 179 18.92 -17.87 -22.73
C ILE A 179 18.53 -17.00 -21.53
N THR A 180 18.68 -15.68 -21.65
CA THR A 180 18.31 -14.74 -20.59
C THR A 180 16.79 -14.78 -20.34
N LEU A 181 15.98 -14.88 -21.38
CA LEU A 181 14.53 -15.00 -21.28
C LEU A 181 14.11 -16.27 -20.55
N ASP A 182 14.73 -17.41 -20.87
CA ASP A 182 14.46 -18.69 -20.22
C ASP A 182 14.72 -18.62 -18.69
N VAL A 183 15.78 -17.92 -18.29
CA VAL A 183 16.05 -17.68 -16.85
C VAL A 183 14.94 -16.87 -16.18
N TRP A 184 14.49 -15.79 -16.84
CA TRP A 184 13.37 -14.97 -16.31
C TRP A 184 12.06 -15.74 -16.31
N ASP A 185 11.80 -16.58 -17.31
CA ASP A 185 10.59 -17.38 -17.40
C ASP A 185 10.56 -18.47 -16.32
N ALA A 186 11.66 -19.17 -16.09
CA ALA A 186 11.78 -20.13 -14.98
C ALA A 186 11.55 -19.45 -13.62
N ARG A 187 12.15 -18.27 -13.42
CA ARG A 187 11.94 -17.51 -12.19
C ARG A 187 10.50 -17.03 -12.04
N LEU A 188 9.87 -16.59 -13.14
CA LEU A 188 8.47 -16.15 -13.13
C LEU A 188 7.53 -17.29 -12.76
N VAL A 189 7.76 -18.50 -13.27
CA VAL A 189 7.00 -19.70 -12.89
C VAL A 189 7.11 -19.94 -11.40
N GLU A 190 8.33 -20.01 -10.85
CA GLU A 190 8.54 -20.28 -9.43
C GLU A 190 7.83 -19.27 -8.51
N VAL A 191 8.08 -17.97 -8.72
CA VAL A 191 7.52 -16.93 -7.82
C VAL A 191 6.02 -16.74 -8.10
N GLY A 192 5.59 -16.89 -9.36
CA GLY A 192 4.21 -16.78 -9.78
C GLY A 192 3.32 -17.88 -9.21
N GLU A 193 3.81 -19.12 -9.17
CA GLU A 193 3.09 -20.24 -8.53
C GLU A 193 2.89 -20.02 -7.03
N ARG A 194 3.92 -19.53 -6.33
CA ARG A 194 3.84 -19.24 -4.90
C ARG A 194 2.79 -18.15 -4.63
N LEU A 195 2.80 -17.06 -5.40
CA LEU A 195 1.81 -15.99 -5.25
C LEU A 195 0.41 -16.47 -5.63
N GLY A 196 0.30 -17.22 -6.74
CA GLY A 196 -0.96 -17.82 -7.22
C GLY A 196 -1.57 -18.78 -6.19
N HIS A 197 -0.73 -19.62 -5.55
CA HIS A 197 -1.17 -20.48 -4.46
C HIS A 197 -1.72 -19.66 -3.29
N GLY A 198 -0.99 -18.61 -2.85
CA GLY A 198 -1.45 -17.72 -1.79
C GLY A 198 -2.82 -17.10 -2.09
N ARG A 199 -3.03 -16.63 -3.33
CA ARG A 199 -4.32 -16.08 -3.77
C ARG A 199 -5.45 -17.13 -3.71
N ARG A 200 -5.20 -18.37 -4.16
CA ARG A 200 -6.19 -19.44 -4.10
C ARG A 200 -6.61 -19.74 -2.67
N VAL A 201 -5.64 -19.96 -1.78
CA VAL A 201 -5.90 -20.20 -0.36
C VAL A 201 -6.69 -19.05 0.28
N LEU A 202 -6.36 -17.80 -0.07
CA LEU A 202 -7.12 -16.65 0.43
C LEU A 202 -8.56 -16.66 -0.05
N VAL A 203 -8.80 -16.92 -1.33
CA VAL A 203 -10.16 -17.02 -1.90
C VAL A 203 -10.97 -18.12 -1.20
N GLU A 204 -10.39 -19.30 -1.02
CA GLU A 204 -11.02 -20.42 -0.29
C GLU A 204 -11.40 -20.01 1.15
N ARG A 205 -10.55 -19.24 1.83
CA ARG A 205 -10.83 -18.73 3.18
C ARG A 205 -11.90 -17.65 3.21
N LEU A 206 -12.03 -16.84 2.17
CA LEU A 206 -13.04 -15.78 2.07
C LEU A 206 -14.40 -16.32 1.66
N GLN A 207 -14.44 -17.42 0.91
CA GLN A 207 -15.67 -17.99 0.36
C GLN A 207 -16.82 -18.18 1.37
N PRO A 208 -16.60 -18.66 2.61
CA PRO A 208 -17.66 -18.79 3.59
C PRO A 208 -18.30 -17.47 4.06
N PHE A 209 -17.65 -16.33 3.81
CA PHE A 209 -18.10 -15.00 4.23
C PHE A 209 -18.75 -14.19 3.10
N VAL A 210 -18.80 -14.73 1.89
CA VAL A 210 -19.28 -14.05 0.68
C VAL A 210 -20.60 -14.63 0.18
N ALA A 211 -21.25 -15.47 0.97
CA ALA A 211 -22.54 -16.11 0.65
C ALA A 211 -23.72 -15.16 0.85
#